data_0fbcc14199e68cfd54796b333076b2bb
#
_entry.id   0fbcc14199e68cfd54796b333076b2bb
#
_cell.length_a   1.000
_cell.length_b   1.000
_cell.length_c   1.000
_cell.angle_alpha   90.00
_cell.angle_beta   90.00
_cell.angle_gamma   90.00
#
_symmetry.space_group_name_H-M   'P 1'
#
loop_
_entity.id
_entity.type
_entity.pdbx_description
1 polymer ?
#
loop_
_entity_poly.entity_id
_entity_poly.type
_entity_poly.pdbx_seq_one_letter_code
_entity_poly.pdbx_strand_id
1 'polypeptide(L)'
;MSSKELEGEILLDSDIFISYIKGDEMVEHSERIMEVILSKKLEARISSMLFDDVITGLRSKGMEISDVIKVIIAISSVNHLSLPITSAVAINALMIYEKHGGTRKLHYFDAFHIATARINDLPIITSDKYIIEHQKDLGIEAIDLRTT
;
A
#
# COMPACT_ATOMS: atom_id res chain seq x y z
N MET A 1 3.06 14.03 20.66
CA MET A 1 3.98 13.68 19.56
C MET A 1 3.53 14.35 18.29
N SER A 2 4.42 15.05 17.64
CA SER A 2 4.14 15.58 16.31
C SER A 2 4.01 14.42 15.33
N SER A 3 3.02 14.49 14.44
CA SER A 3 2.91 13.55 13.32
C SER A 3 4.16 13.69 12.45
N LYS A 4 4.64 12.55 11.92
CA LYS A 4 5.75 12.57 10.98
C LYS A 4 5.33 13.36 9.74
N GLU A 5 6.16 14.29 9.32
CA GLU A 5 5.90 15.06 8.11
C GLU A 5 6.04 14.15 6.88
N LEU A 6 4.98 14.14 6.05
CA LEU A 6 4.95 13.32 4.85
C LEU A 6 5.42 14.13 3.66
N GLU A 7 6.59 13.78 3.14
CA GLU A 7 7.17 14.45 1.96
C GLU A 7 8.00 13.48 1.13
N GLY A 8 8.16 13.81 -0.14
CA GLY A 8 8.96 13.03 -1.08
C GLY A 8 8.24 11.78 -1.58
N GLU A 9 9.01 10.85 -2.11
CA GLU A 9 8.49 9.61 -2.69
C GLU A 9 8.18 8.59 -1.60
N ILE A 10 6.93 8.16 -1.54
CA ILE A 10 6.46 7.18 -0.54
C ILE A 10 5.56 6.16 -1.24
N LEU A 11 5.78 4.88 -0.96
CA LEU A 11 4.93 3.83 -1.48
C LEU A 11 3.69 3.69 -0.61
N LEU A 12 2.53 3.58 -1.24
CA LEU A 12 1.25 3.41 -0.55
C LEU A 12 0.80 1.96 -0.61
N ASP A 13 0.43 1.41 0.54
CA ASP A 13 -0.24 0.11 0.61
C ASP A 13 -1.68 0.23 0.12
N SER A 14 -2.28 -0.88 -0.28
CA SER A 14 -3.66 -0.91 -0.81
C SER A 14 -4.70 -0.41 0.18
N ASP A 15 -4.48 -0.58 1.47
CA ASP A 15 -5.42 -0.18 2.51
C ASP A 15 -5.72 1.33 2.55
N ILE A 16 -4.76 2.17 2.14
CA ILE A 16 -4.97 3.63 2.06
C ILE A 16 -6.08 3.95 1.06
N PHE A 17 -6.04 3.34 -0.11
CA PHE A 17 -7.05 3.56 -1.15
C PHE A 17 -8.40 2.95 -0.77
N ILE A 18 -8.39 1.76 -0.19
CA ILE A 18 -9.61 1.07 0.25
C ILE A 18 -10.32 1.88 1.34
N SER A 19 -9.58 2.37 2.34
CA SER A 19 -10.13 3.24 3.39
C SER A 19 -10.74 4.52 2.82
N TYR A 20 -10.04 5.14 1.89
CA TYR A 20 -10.50 6.38 1.25
C TYR A 20 -11.83 6.18 0.50
N ILE A 21 -11.94 5.07 -0.23
CA ILE A 21 -13.12 4.78 -1.06
C ILE A 21 -14.30 4.29 -0.22
N LYS A 22 -14.05 3.41 0.76
CA LYS A 22 -15.10 2.84 1.62
C LYS A 22 -15.60 3.78 2.70
N GLY A 23 -14.76 4.72 3.15
CA GLY A 23 -15.09 5.57 4.27
C GLY A 23 -15.15 4.83 5.59
N ASP A 24 -14.19 3.92 5.83
CA ASP A 24 -14.09 3.16 7.07
C ASP A 24 -13.46 4.00 8.21
N GLU A 25 -13.12 3.35 9.32
CA GLU A 25 -12.53 4.00 10.51
C GLU A 25 -11.22 4.74 10.24
N MET A 26 -10.51 4.40 9.17
CA MET A 26 -9.23 5.02 8.79
C MET A 26 -9.41 6.15 7.76
N VAL A 27 -10.64 6.48 7.38
CA VAL A 27 -10.92 7.43 6.28
C VAL A 27 -10.29 8.80 6.49
N GLU A 28 -10.31 9.32 7.71
CA GLU A 28 -9.73 10.65 8.00
C GLU A 28 -8.23 10.68 7.73
N HIS A 29 -7.54 9.60 8.10
CA HIS A 29 -6.10 9.47 7.83
C HIS A 29 -5.82 9.35 6.34
N SER A 30 -6.64 8.56 5.64
CA SER A 30 -6.50 8.39 4.18
C SER A 30 -6.79 9.70 3.43
N GLU A 31 -7.81 10.45 3.85
CA GLU A 31 -8.12 11.77 3.28
C GLU A 31 -6.94 12.73 3.45
N ARG A 32 -6.27 12.70 4.59
CA ARG A 32 -5.06 13.51 4.82
C ARG A 32 -3.95 13.15 3.87
N ILE A 33 -3.74 11.86 3.61
CA ILE A 33 -2.75 11.41 2.62
C ILE A 33 -3.11 11.99 1.24
N MET A 34 -4.39 11.92 0.85
CA MET A 34 -4.83 12.46 -0.44
C MET A 34 -4.58 13.98 -0.54
N GLU A 35 -4.81 14.73 0.53
CA GLU A 35 -4.52 16.16 0.59
C GLU A 35 -3.04 16.45 0.39
N VAL A 36 -2.17 15.68 1.03
CA VAL A 36 -0.72 15.84 0.90
C VAL A 36 -0.23 15.50 -0.50
N ILE A 37 -0.85 14.51 -1.15
CA ILE A 37 -0.59 14.20 -2.57
C ILE A 37 -1.02 15.37 -3.46
N LEU A 38 -2.21 15.91 -3.24
CA LEU A 38 -2.71 17.06 -4.02
C LEU A 38 -1.83 18.30 -3.87
N SER A 39 -1.27 18.52 -2.69
CA SER A 39 -0.34 19.62 -2.45
C SER A 39 1.04 19.42 -3.08
N LYS A 40 1.28 18.25 -3.66
CA LYS A 40 2.55 17.82 -4.27
C LYS A 40 3.72 17.69 -3.29
N LYS A 41 3.46 17.69 -2.00
CA LYS A 41 4.47 17.40 -0.97
C LYS A 41 4.85 15.91 -0.99
N LEU A 42 3.84 15.05 -1.09
CA LEU A 42 4.02 13.61 -1.16
C LEU A 42 3.86 13.17 -2.62
N GLU A 43 4.85 12.46 -3.12
CA GLU A 43 4.83 11.84 -4.44
C GLU A 43 4.47 10.36 -4.26
N ALA A 44 3.22 10.02 -4.53
CA ALA A 44 2.70 8.68 -4.33
C ALA A 44 3.31 7.69 -5.32
N ARG A 45 3.78 6.57 -4.78
CA ARG A 45 4.24 5.42 -5.56
C ARG A 45 3.38 4.22 -5.18
N ILE A 46 3.12 3.34 -6.12
CA ILE A 46 2.42 2.09 -5.87
C ILE A 46 3.16 0.95 -6.55
N SER A 47 3.04 -0.25 -5.99
CA SER A 47 3.44 -1.47 -6.70
C SER A 47 2.44 -1.71 -7.83
N SER A 48 2.90 -2.17 -8.99
CA SER A 48 2.01 -2.57 -10.09
C SER A 48 1.08 -3.73 -9.70
N MET A 49 1.37 -4.44 -8.60
CA MET A 49 0.49 -5.48 -8.05
C MET A 49 -0.68 -4.93 -7.25
N LEU A 50 -0.71 -3.60 -6.99
CA LEU A 50 -1.76 -3.01 -6.16
C LEU A 50 -3.14 -3.22 -6.77
N PHE A 51 -3.28 -3.06 -8.07
CA PHE A 51 -4.58 -3.22 -8.73
C PHE A 51 -5.09 -4.66 -8.65
N ASP A 52 -4.20 -5.65 -8.85
CA ASP A 52 -4.58 -7.05 -8.72
C ASP A 52 -4.95 -7.41 -7.27
N ASP A 53 -4.22 -6.88 -6.30
CA ASP A 53 -4.53 -7.00 -4.87
C ASP A 53 -5.94 -6.48 -4.57
N VAL A 54 -6.25 -5.26 -5.01
CA VAL A 54 -7.56 -4.63 -4.79
C VAL A 54 -8.67 -5.42 -5.49
N ILE A 55 -8.47 -5.78 -6.75
CA ILE A 55 -9.45 -6.54 -7.53
C ILE A 55 -9.75 -7.88 -6.87
N THR A 56 -8.72 -8.62 -6.51
CA THR A 56 -8.84 -9.93 -5.86
C THR A 56 -9.59 -9.81 -4.52
N GLY A 57 -9.23 -8.81 -3.70
CA GLY A 57 -9.89 -8.59 -2.42
C GLY A 57 -11.37 -8.24 -2.55
N LEU A 58 -11.71 -7.35 -3.47
CA LEU A 58 -13.10 -6.93 -3.70
C LEU A 58 -13.94 -8.07 -4.29
N ARG A 59 -13.39 -8.83 -5.24
CA ARG A 59 -14.07 -9.98 -5.84
C ARG A 59 -14.31 -11.08 -4.82
N SER A 60 -13.37 -11.33 -3.92
CA SER A 60 -13.54 -12.36 -2.87
C SER A 60 -14.67 -12.02 -1.90
N LYS A 61 -15.03 -10.74 -1.79
CA LYS A 61 -16.16 -10.29 -0.97
C LYS A 61 -17.47 -10.24 -1.75
N GLY A 62 -17.48 -10.70 -3.00
CA GLY A 62 -18.67 -10.78 -3.83
C GLY A 62 -19.04 -9.50 -4.58
N MET A 63 -18.14 -8.53 -4.67
CA MET A 63 -18.41 -7.31 -5.42
C MET A 63 -18.54 -7.59 -6.92
N GLU A 64 -19.55 -7.00 -7.55
CA GLU A 64 -19.77 -7.12 -8.99
C GLU A 64 -18.64 -6.46 -9.78
N ILE A 65 -18.33 -6.99 -10.95
CA ILE A 65 -17.25 -6.46 -11.82
C ILE A 65 -17.46 -4.97 -12.13
N SER A 66 -18.71 -4.56 -12.41
CA SER A 66 -19.02 -3.16 -12.70
C SER A 66 -18.65 -2.22 -11.57
N ASP A 67 -18.81 -2.66 -10.31
CA ASP A 67 -18.46 -1.87 -9.14
C ASP A 67 -16.96 -1.89 -8.89
N VAL A 68 -16.30 -3.03 -9.15
CA VAL A 68 -14.82 -3.12 -9.08
C VAL A 68 -14.19 -2.13 -10.07
N ILE A 69 -14.71 -2.06 -11.28
CA ILE A 69 -14.23 -1.09 -12.29
C ILE A 69 -14.29 0.34 -11.76
N LYS A 70 -15.39 0.71 -11.10
CA LYS A 70 -15.54 2.06 -10.50
C LYS A 70 -14.48 2.34 -9.44
N VAL A 71 -14.17 1.34 -8.61
CA VAL A 71 -13.11 1.46 -7.60
C VAL A 71 -11.74 1.67 -8.25
N ILE A 72 -11.43 0.88 -9.27
CA ILE A 72 -10.15 1.00 -9.99
C ILE A 72 -10.04 2.37 -10.66
N ILE A 73 -11.11 2.86 -11.27
CA ILE A 73 -11.13 4.21 -11.86
C ILE A 73 -10.85 5.27 -10.79
N ALA A 74 -11.47 5.14 -9.62
CA ALA A 74 -11.26 6.06 -8.51
C ALA A 74 -9.79 6.07 -8.04
N ILE A 75 -9.19 4.89 -7.89
CA ILE A 75 -7.77 4.77 -7.52
C ILE A 75 -6.88 5.39 -8.61
N SER A 76 -7.17 5.09 -9.88
CA SER A 76 -6.35 5.59 -10.99
C SER A 76 -6.41 7.11 -11.12
N SER A 77 -7.44 7.76 -10.59
CA SER A 77 -7.57 9.21 -10.60
C SER A 77 -6.68 9.92 -9.58
N VAL A 78 -6.19 9.20 -8.57
CA VAL A 78 -5.21 9.72 -7.62
C VAL A 78 -3.85 9.79 -8.32
N ASN A 79 -3.19 10.95 -8.25
CA ASN A 79 -1.88 11.12 -8.89
C ASN A 79 -0.84 10.18 -8.26
N HIS A 80 -0.28 9.28 -9.05
CA HIS A 80 0.69 8.28 -8.60
C HIS A 80 1.59 7.83 -9.75
N LEU A 81 2.70 7.20 -9.39
CA LEU A 81 3.54 6.46 -10.32
C LEU A 81 3.53 4.98 -9.93
N SER A 82 3.20 4.12 -10.88
CA SER A 82 3.22 2.67 -10.69
C SER A 82 4.63 2.13 -10.95
N LEU A 83 5.15 1.37 -9.99
CA LEU A 83 6.48 0.75 -10.08
C LEU A 83 6.33 -0.71 -10.52
N PRO A 84 7.13 -1.16 -11.50
CA PRO A 84 6.94 -2.48 -12.09
C PRO A 84 7.39 -3.61 -11.17
N ILE A 85 6.78 -4.78 -11.35
CA ILE A 85 7.25 -6.02 -10.75
C ILE A 85 8.30 -6.63 -11.70
N THR A 86 9.54 -6.32 -11.43
CA THR A 86 10.68 -6.92 -12.13
C THR A 86 10.97 -8.30 -11.56
N SER A 87 11.84 -9.07 -12.21
CA SER A 87 12.28 -10.36 -11.66
C SER A 87 12.93 -10.20 -10.29
N ALA A 88 13.69 -9.14 -10.08
CA ALA A 88 14.31 -8.85 -8.79
C ALA A 88 13.25 -8.61 -7.70
N VAL A 89 12.22 -7.84 -8.00
CA VAL A 89 11.10 -7.61 -7.07
C VAL A 89 10.38 -8.91 -6.77
N ALA A 90 10.08 -9.71 -7.80
CA ALA A 90 9.36 -10.97 -7.63
C ALA A 90 10.14 -11.96 -6.75
N ILE A 91 11.43 -12.12 -6.99
CA ILE A 91 12.30 -13.01 -6.18
C ILE A 91 12.33 -12.53 -4.73
N ASN A 92 12.52 -11.23 -4.53
CA ASN A 92 12.53 -10.64 -3.17
C ASN A 92 11.20 -10.85 -2.46
N ALA A 93 10.09 -10.63 -3.16
CA ALA A 93 8.75 -10.85 -2.63
C ALA A 93 8.52 -12.30 -2.17
N LEU A 94 8.95 -13.27 -2.99
CA LEU A 94 8.81 -14.68 -2.64
C LEU A 94 9.68 -15.06 -1.44
N MET A 95 10.88 -14.52 -1.34
CA MET A 95 11.74 -14.72 -0.16
C MET A 95 11.12 -14.13 1.11
N ILE A 96 10.53 -12.94 1.01
CA ILE A 96 9.79 -12.33 2.11
C ILE A 96 8.60 -13.20 2.50
N TYR A 97 7.84 -13.65 1.52
CA TYR A 97 6.64 -14.48 1.76
C TYR A 97 6.99 -15.84 2.37
N GLU A 98 8.09 -16.45 1.96
CA GLU A 98 8.57 -17.71 2.54
C GLU A 98 8.82 -17.55 4.05
N LYS A 99 9.42 -16.45 4.46
CA LYS A 99 9.77 -16.20 5.86
C LYS A 99 8.59 -15.65 6.68
N HIS A 100 7.77 -14.79 6.11
CA HIS A 100 6.76 -14.00 6.82
C HIS A 100 5.32 -14.30 6.43
N GLY A 101 5.07 -15.08 5.38
CA GLY A 101 3.74 -15.35 4.88
C GLY A 101 2.93 -16.27 5.77
N GLY A 102 1.61 -16.11 5.76
CA GLY A 102 0.69 -17.00 6.44
C GLY A 102 -0.46 -16.26 7.14
N THR A 103 -1.30 -17.04 7.81
CA THR A 103 -2.44 -16.52 8.57
C THR A 103 -1.96 -15.61 9.72
N ARG A 104 -2.54 -14.43 9.83
CA ARG A 104 -2.19 -13.40 10.82
C ARG A 104 -0.76 -12.87 10.65
N LYS A 105 -0.17 -13.10 9.49
CA LYS A 105 1.13 -12.59 9.07
C LYS A 105 0.94 -11.83 7.76
N LEU A 106 1.91 -11.91 6.84
CA LEU A 106 1.77 -11.24 5.55
C LEU A 106 0.88 -12.03 4.59
N HIS A 107 0.03 -11.32 3.89
CA HIS A 107 -0.65 -11.83 2.71
C HIS A 107 0.31 -11.83 1.52
N TYR A 108 -0.02 -12.64 0.51
CA TYR A 108 0.79 -12.77 -0.70
C TYR A 108 1.10 -11.41 -1.36
N PHE A 109 0.06 -10.59 -1.56
CA PHE A 109 0.24 -9.28 -2.20
C PHE A 109 1.08 -8.32 -1.36
N ASP A 110 0.97 -8.39 -0.03
CA ASP A 110 1.76 -7.53 0.86
C ASP A 110 3.26 -7.73 0.65
N ALA A 111 3.68 -8.98 0.41
CA ALA A 111 5.07 -9.29 0.13
C ALA A 111 5.58 -8.54 -1.11
N PHE A 112 4.74 -8.40 -2.15
CA PHE A 112 5.11 -7.66 -3.36
C PHE A 112 5.18 -6.15 -3.12
N HIS A 113 4.28 -5.60 -2.30
CA HIS A 113 4.33 -4.18 -1.93
C HIS A 113 5.61 -3.89 -1.14
N ILE A 114 5.93 -4.73 -0.17
CA ILE A 114 7.14 -4.59 0.65
C ILE A 114 8.40 -4.73 -0.21
N ALA A 115 8.46 -5.73 -1.08
CA ALA A 115 9.60 -5.93 -1.97
C ALA A 115 9.80 -4.74 -2.91
N THR A 116 8.72 -4.17 -3.42
CA THR A 116 8.77 -2.96 -4.26
C THR A 116 9.36 -1.78 -3.49
N ALA A 117 8.91 -1.56 -2.26
CA ALA A 117 9.43 -0.51 -1.40
C ALA A 117 10.91 -0.72 -1.11
N ARG A 118 11.29 -1.95 -0.75
CA ARG A 118 12.66 -2.30 -0.40
C ARG A 118 13.64 -2.10 -1.56
N ILE A 119 13.31 -2.60 -2.74
CA ILE A 119 14.19 -2.53 -3.92
C ILE A 119 14.33 -1.09 -4.42
N ASN A 120 13.27 -0.29 -4.31
CA ASN A 120 13.27 1.11 -4.72
C ASN A 120 13.70 2.07 -3.60
N ASP A 121 14.07 1.54 -2.44
CA ASP A 121 14.50 2.31 -1.27
C ASP A 121 13.47 3.38 -0.86
N LEU A 122 12.21 2.97 -0.77
CA LEU A 122 11.09 3.84 -0.41
C LEU A 122 10.51 3.44 0.94
N PRO A 123 10.08 4.42 1.76
CA PRO A 123 9.22 4.11 2.89
C PRO A 123 7.84 3.71 2.38
N ILE A 124 7.11 2.92 3.17
CA ILE A 124 5.74 2.51 2.86
C ILE A 124 4.78 3.04 3.93
N ILE A 125 3.65 3.61 3.51
CA ILE A 125 2.55 3.95 4.42
C ILE A 125 1.59 2.77 4.43
N THR A 126 1.26 2.28 5.62
CA THR A 126 0.37 1.14 5.81
C THR A 126 -0.34 1.22 7.16
N SER A 127 -1.47 0.56 7.30
CA SER A 127 -2.14 0.33 8.58
C SER A 127 -1.95 -1.10 9.10
N ASP A 128 -1.25 -1.94 8.36
CA ASP A 128 -1.01 -3.32 8.73
C ASP A 128 -0.03 -3.41 9.89
N LYS A 129 -0.52 -3.88 11.03
CA LYS A 129 0.27 -3.99 12.27
C LYS A 129 1.47 -4.92 12.13
N TYR A 130 1.33 -6.02 11.38
CA TYR A 130 2.44 -6.94 11.17
C TYR A 130 3.60 -6.25 10.47
N ILE A 131 3.31 -5.51 9.41
CA ILE A 131 4.34 -4.76 8.65
C ILE A 131 5.03 -3.75 9.55
N ILE A 132 4.27 -2.99 10.33
CA ILE A 132 4.79 -1.96 11.23
C ILE A 132 5.69 -2.60 12.29
N GLU A 133 5.25 -3.68 12.91
CA GLU A 133 5.99 -4.36 13.99
C GLU A 133 7.25 -5.05 13.48
N HIS A 134 7.27 -5.52 12.24
CA HIS A 134 8.37 -6.29 11.66
C HIS A 134 9.18 -5.51 10.63
N GLN A 135 9.00 -4.19 10.56
CA GLN A 135 9.63 -3.36 9.53
C GLN A 135 11.14 -3.51 9.46
N LYS A 136 11.80 -3.66 10.60
CA LYS A 136 13.25 -3.83 10.65
C LYS A 136 13.68 -5.14 9.99
N ASP A 137 13.02 -6.25 10.33
CA ASP A 137 13.31 -7.55 9.75
C ASP A 137 12.92 -7.62 8.26
N LEU A 138 11.87 -6.89 7.87
CA LEU A 138 11.45 -6.77 6.48
C LEU A 138 12.37 -5.85 5.65
N GLY A 139 13.26 -5.10 6.29
CA GLY A 139 14.23 -4.23 5.62
C GLY A 139 13.61 -2.98 5.00
N ILE A 140 12.56 -2.46 5.60
CA ILE A 140 11.86 -1.26 5.14
C ILE A 140 11.62 -0.27 6.28
N GLU A 141 11.28 0.96 5.92
CA GLU A 141 10.69 1.93 6.83
C GLU A 141 9.17 1.92 6.63
N ALA A 142 8.41 1.58 7.66
CA ALA A 142 6.95 1.61 7.62
C ALA A 142 6.43 2.81 8.40
N ILE A 143 5.57 3.58 7.76
CA ILE A 143 4.88 4.71 8.37
C ILE A 143 3.46 4.26 8.69
N ASP A 144 3.11 4.28 9.97
CA ASP A 144 1.77 3.88 10.41
C ASP A 144 0.75 4.94 9.97
N LEU A 145 -0.24 4.54 9.20
CA LEU A 145 -1.31 5.42 8.73
C LEU A 145 -1.98 6.16 9.90
N ARG A 146 -2.10 5.52 11.06
CA ARG A 146 -2.73 6.10 12.25
C ARG A 146 -1.96 7.28 12.83
N THR A 147 -0.68 7.42 12.50
CA THR A 147 0.17 8.50 13.00
C THR A 147 0.28 9.67 12.03
N THR A 148 -0.39 9.60 10.91
CA THR A 148 -0.33 10.65 9.88
C THR A 148 -1.38 11.74 10.02
#